data_8e0d0694f361ddf9f1476d049eab725d
#
_entry.id   8e0d0694f361ddf9f1476d049eab725d
#
_cell.length_a   1.000
_cell.length_b   1.000
_cell.length_c   1.000
_cell.angle_alpha   90.00
_cell.angle_beta   90.00
_cell.angle_gamma   90.00
#
_symmetry.space_group_name_H-M   'P 1'
#
loop_
_entity.id
_entity.type
_entity.pdbx_description
1 polymer ?
#
loop_
_entity_poly.entity_id
_entity_poly.type
_entity_poly.pdbx_seq_one_letter_code
_entity_poly.pdbx_strand_id
1 'polypeptide(L)'
;MDISAANLTSMFTGFDVAFSRAFEKAPSYYDKICTVTRSMARQNFYPWMGRTTNFREWVGDRVLQRIEAHGYTLVNRKFEDSVAIGRDDIEDDMYGLYTPMIEQLGWDTKVFPNILIFGMLKAAATNTPLTIGKITVPVPIGFDGLNFFSTAHPVGPMADGAADTTASNINTLGGLSYYWYIADCGRPIRPLIYQERRPFTVTRMNTLTDERVWNQDEFRYGVDGRANAGVAFWQLAYASNADLSNPANFAAAISAMRKFKTDAGQPFGSWDSPSSDRYLIVPPDAEEVARQLLHGDFGAINVAGSVGGIPGTNIYKGECQLIVSPWLA
;
A
#
# COMPACT_ATOMS: atom_id res chain seq x y z
N MET A 1 -31.01 19.53 -24.97
CA MET A 1 -31.04 18.19 -25.67
C MET A 1 -32.35 17.50 -25.37
N ASP A 2 -32.99 16.84 -26.36
CA ASP A 2 -34.23 16.12 -26.12
C ASP A 2 -33.99 14.86 -25.29
N ILE A 3 -34.69 14.74 -24.13
CA ILE A 3 -34.53 13.62 -23.21
C ILE A 3 -35.32 12.42 -23.73
N SER A 4 -34.66 11.65 -24.56
CA SER A 4 -35.15 10.33 -24.99
C SER A 4 -34.30 9.22 -24.41
N ALA A 5 -34.85 8.01 -24.29
CA ALA A 5 -34.11 6.85 -23.80
C ALA A 5 -32.85 6.56 -24.66
N ALA A 6 -32.90 6.83 -25.96
CA ALA A 6 -31.79 6.64 -26.89
C ALA A 6 -30.66 7.66 -26.63
N ASN A 7 -31.02 8.93 -26.43
CA ASN A 7 -30.06 10.00 -26.17
C ASN A 7 -29.40 9.81 -24.79
N LEU A 8 -30.18 9.46 -23.77
CA LEU A 8 -29.63 9.11 -22.44
C LEU A 8 -28.65 7.94 -22.52
N THR A 9 -29.02 6.87 -23.24
CA THR A 9 -28.12 5.71 -23.41
C THR A 9 -26.81 6.11 -24.12
N SER A 10 -26.90 6.94 -25.15
CA SER A 10 -25.71 7.42 -25.89
C SER A 10 -24.80 8.26 -24.99
N MET A 11 -25.38 9.18 -24.22
CA MET A 11 -24.65 10.05 -23.29
C MET A 11 -23.93 9.22 -22.23
N PHE A 12 -24.62 8.31 -21.57
CA PHE A 12 -24.02 7.45 -20.53
C PHE A 12 -22.99 6.48 -21.11
N THR A 13 -23.13 6.06 -22.36
CA THR A 13 -22.06 5.32 -23.06
C THR A 13 -20.82 6.20 -23.25
N GLY A 14 -21.00 7.47 -23.57
CA GLY A 14 -19.91 8.45 -23.61
C GLY A 14 -19.20 8.60 -22.25
N PHE A 15 -19.97 8.62 -21.18
CA PHE A 15 -19.41 8.65 -19.80
C PHE A 15 -18.61 7.39 -19.47
N ASP A 16 -19.07 6.20 -19.89
CA ASP A 16 -18.29 4.97 -19.69
C ASP A 16 -16.93 5.01 -20.41
N VAL A 17 -16.90 5.57 -21.61
CA VAL A 17 -15.64 5.74 -22.36
C VAL A 17 -14.72 6.73 -21.66
N ALA A 18 -15.27 7.85 -21.17
CA ALA A 18 -14.52 8.87 -20.45
C ALA A 18 -13.94 8.30 -19.13
N PHE A 19 -14.76 7.59 -18.35
CA PHE A 19 -14.35 6.90 -17.15
C PHE A 19 -13.22 5.90 -17.42
N SER A 20 -13.41 5.01 -18.38
CA SER A 20 -12.44 3.95 -18.70
C SER A 20 -11.11 4.54 -19.16
N ARG A 21 -11.14 5.58 -19.99
CA ARG A 21 -9.94 6.29 -20.47
C ARG A 21 -9.14 6.90 -19.30
N ALA A 22 -9.82 7.54 -18.37
CA ALA A 22 -9.17 8.14 -17.19
C ALA A 22 -8.66 7.07 -16.23
N PHE A 23 -9.43 6.00 -16.00
CA PHE A 23 -9.06 4.86 -15.18
C PHE A 23 -7.77 4.18 -15.68
N GLU A 24 -7.65 3.94 -16.98
CA GLU A 24 -6.46 3.31 -17.56
C GLU A 24 -5.22 4.21 -17.47
N LYS A 25 -5.39 5.53 -17.56
CA LYS A 25 -4.32 6.52 -17.56
C LYS A 25 -3.78 6.83 -16.16
N ALA A 26 -4.56 6.62 -15.13
CA ALA A 26 -4.20 6.98 -13.77
C ALA A 26 -3.06 6.09 -13.22
N PRO A 27 -2.04 6.70 -12.56
CA PRO A 27 -0.92 5.94 -11.99
C PRO A 27 -1.38 5.14 -10.78
N SER A 28 -0.87 3.92 -10.67
CA SER A 28 -1.10 3.05 -9.51
C SER A 28 0.19 2.39 -9.10
N TYR A 29 0.48 2.36 -7.79
CA TYR A 29 1.73 1.84 -7.24
C TYR A 29 1.52 0.72 -6.22
N TYR A 30 0.29 0.53 -5.74
CA TYR A 30 0.00 -0.46 -4.69
C TYR A 30 0.37 -1.89 -5.11
N ASP A 31 0.18 -2.22 -6.37
CA ASP A 31 0.47 -3.53 -6.95
C ASP A 31 1.97 -3.90 -6.93
N LYS A 32 2.85 -2.90 -6.86
CA LYS A 32 4.30 -3.11 -6.73
C LYS A 32 4.72 -3.56 -5.34
N ILE A 33 4.02 -3.12 -4.31
CA ILE A 33 4.39 -3.35 -2.89
C ILE A 33 3.43 -4.27 -2.15
N CYS A 34 2.32 -4.68 -2.78
CA CYS A 34 1.30 -5.53 -2.20
C CYS A 34 1.20 -6.88 -2.88
N THR A 35 0.83 -7.90 -2.10
CA THR A 35 0.24 -9.12 -2.64
C THR A 35 -1.25 -8.87 -2.85
N VAL A 36 -1.70 -8.92 -4.10
CA VAL A 36 -3.12 -8.78 -4.44
C VAL A 36 -3.79 -10.13 -4.29
N THR A 37 -4.79 -10.22 -3.41
CA THR A 37 -5.54 -11.45 -3.14
C THR A 37 -7.01 -11.27 -3.42
N ARG A 38 -7.64 -12.27 -4.04
CA ARG A 38 -9.10 -12.30 -4.21
C ARG A 38 -9.77 -12.91 -3.00
N SER A 39 -10.87 -12.28 -2.55
CA SER A 39 -11.69 -12.76 -1.44
C SER A 39 -13.01 -13.31 -1.96
N MET A 40 -13.46 -14.44 -1.42
CA MET A 40 -14.77 -15.02 -1.73
C MET A 40 -15.75 -14.92 -0.58
N ALA A 41 -15.32 -14.45 0.60
CA ALA A 41 -16.11 -14.36 1.81
C ALA A 41 -16.17 -12.92 2.37
N ARG A 42 -16.91 -12.73 3.46
CA ARG A 42 -16.94 -11.45 4.19
C ARG A 42 -15.56 -11.05 4.70
N GLN A 43 -14.75 -12.04 5.06
CA GLN A 43 -13.40 -11.90 5.57
C GLN A 43 -12.55 -13.07 5.06
N ASN A 44 -11.25 -12.82 4.89
CA ASN A 44 -10.28 -13.87 4.63
C ASN A 44 -9.43 -14.08 5.89
N PHE A 45 -9.13 -15.36 6.12
CA PHE A 45 -8.20 -15.79 7.13
C PHE A 45 -6.89 -16.21 6.44
N TYR A 46 -5.76 -15.72 6.94
CA TYR A 46 -4.42 -15.99 6.39
C TYR A 46 -3.62 -16.84 7.38
N PRO A 47 -3.80 -18.17 7.39
CA PRO A 47 -3.20 -19.05 8.40
C PRO A 47 -1.67 -19.20 8.27
N TRP A 48 -1.12 -18.84 7.12
CA TRP A 48 0.30 -19.00 6.79
C TRP A 48 1.18 -17.87 7.36
N MET A 49 0.60 -16.82 7.96
CA MET A 49 1.37 -15.71 8.53
C MET A 49 2.01 -15.99 9.89
N GLY A 50 1.74 -17.13 10.50
CA GLY A 50 2.29 -17.47 11.82
C GLY A 50 3.59 -18.28 11.80
N ARG A 51 3.98 -18.86 10.67
CA ARG A 51 5.21 -19.69 10.59
C ARG A 51 5.87 -19.61 9.22
N THR A 52 7.20 -19.56 9.24
CA THR A 52 8.02 -19.71 8.04
C THR A 52 8.43 -21.19 7.87
N THR A 53 8.52 -21.64 6.61
CA THR A 53 9.02 -22.99 6.30
C THR A 53 10.54 -23.02 6.51
N ASN A 54 11.03 -23.99 7.29
CA ASN A 54 12.46 -24.17 7.55
C ASN A 54 12.93 -25.54 7.07
N PHE A 55 14.04 -25.57 6.35
CA PHE A 55 14.73 -26.82 6.06
C PHE A 55 15.45 -27.31 7.31
N ARG A 56 15.43 -28.63 7.48
CA ARG A 56 16.19 -29.33 8.51
C ARG A 56 16.85 -30.56 7.90
N GLU A 57 17.88 -31.05 8.54
CA GLU A 57 18.46 -32.32 8.19
C GLU A 57 17.43 -33.46 8.42
N TRP A 58 17.29 -34.32 7.46
CA TRP A 58 16.38 -35.47 7.56
C TRP A 58 17.05 -36.64 8.32
N VAL A 59 16.82 -36.67 9.61
CA VAL A 59 17.24 -37.77 10.48
C VAL A 59 15.99 -38.39 11.08
N GLY A 60 15.73 -39.66 10.78
CA GLY A 60 14.52 -40.39 11.20
C GLY A 60 13.28 -40.07 10.38
N ASP A 61 12.11 -40.02 10.98
CA ASP A 61 10.83 -39.78 10.32
C ASP A 61 10.64 -38.32 9.90
N ARG A 62 9.84 -38.08 8.86
CA ARG A 62 9.44 -36.74 8.45
C ARG A 62 8.59 -36.07 9.55
N VAL A 63 9.02 -34.93 10.05
CA VAL A 63 8.22 -34.10 10.94
C VAL A 63 7.42 -33.10 10.13
N LEU A 64 6.10 -33.23 10.18
CA LEU A 64 5.18 -32.32 9.55
C LEU A 64 5.09 -31.04 10.40
N GLN A 65 5.38 -29.89 9.79
CA GLN A 65 5.10 -28.61 10.41
C GLN A 65 3.58 -28.36 10.35
N ARG A 66 2.94 -28.32 11.50
CA ARG A 66 1.52 -27.96 11.58
C ARG A 66 1.40 -26.44 11.45
N ILE A 67 0.52 -26.01 10.55
CA ILE A 67 0.09 -24.60 10.48
C ILE A 67 -0.77 -24.37 11.72
N GLU A 68 -0.23 -23.72 12.74
CA GLU A 68 -0.99 -23.35 13.93
C GLU A 68 -1.94 -22.19 13.62
N ALA A 69 -3.04 -22.12 14.37
CA ALA A 69 -4.15 -21.21 14.12
C ALA A 69 -3.89 -19.74 14.49
N HIS A 70 -2.64 -19.30 14.50
CA HIS A 70 -2.31 -17.89 14.61
C HIS A 70 -2.49 -17.22 13.25
N GLY A 71 -3.75 -16.92 12.92
CA GLY A 71 -4.09 -16.38 11.62
C GLY A 71 -4.45 -14.91 11.67
N TYR A 72 -4.02 -14.21 10.67
CA TYR A 72 -4.43 -12.83 10.41
C TYR A 72 -5.76 -12.83 9.66
N THR A 73 -6.74 -12.06 10.16
CA THR A 73 -8.07 -11.94 9.54
C THR A 73 -8.26 -10.55 8.98
N LEU A 74 -8.61 -10.46 7.68
CA LEU A 74 -8.90 -9.20 7.01
C LEU A 74 -10.35 -9.14 6.56
N VAL A 75 -11.11 -8.18 7.10
CA VAL A 75 -12.54 -7.97 6.81
C VAL A 75 -12.70 -7.02 5.64
N ASN A 76 -13.50 -7.41 4.63
CA ASN A 76 -13.78 -6.57 3.47
C ASN A 76 -14.66 -5.36 3.83
N ARG A 77 -14.32 -4.18 3.30
CA ARG A 77 -15.07 -2.93 3.43
C ARG A 77 -15.74 -2.59 2.10
N LYS A 78 -16.85 -1.87 2.15
CA LYS A 78 -17.50 -1.29 0.97
C LYS A 78 -17.04 0.14 0.77
N PHE A 79 -16.81 0.50 -0.48
CA PHE A 79 -16.49 1.86 -0.89
C PHE A 79 -17.32 2.21 -2.12
N GLU A 80 -17.71 3.45 -2.22
CA GLU A 80 -18.49 3.99 -3.34
C GLU A 80 -18.14 5.45 -3.56
N ASP A 81 -18.37 5.89 -4.78
CA ASP A 81 -18.39 7.29 -5.15
C ASP A 81 -19.36 7.50 -6.30
N SER A 82 -20.08 8.64 -6.33
CA SER A 82 -21.18 8.84 -7.26
C SER A 82 -21.35 10.33 -7.63
N VAL A 83 -21.68 10.54 -8.90
CA VAL A 83 -22.02 11.85 -9.44
C VAL A 83 -23.51 11.88 -9.76
N ALA A 84 -24.20 12.90 -9.26
CA ALA A 84 -25.57 13.21 -9.61
C ALA A 84 -25.61 14.25 -10.76
N ILE A 85 -26.48 14.06 -11.74
CA ILE A 85 -26.63 14.88 -12.91
C ILE A 85 -28.09 15.33 -12.99
N GLY A 86 -28.33 16.64 -12.88
CA GLY A 86 -29.67 17.20 -12.97
C GLY A 86 -30.30 16.95 -14.35
N ARG A 87 -31.60 16.72 -14.37
CA ARG A 87 -32.33 16.55 -15.61
C ARG A 87 -32.33 17.84 -16.43
N ASP A 88 -32.52 19.00 -15.78
CA ASP A 88 -32.52 20.29 -16.44
C ASP A 88 -31.16 20.58 -17.12
N ASP A 89 -30.05 20.16 -16.50
CA ASP A 89 -28.71 20.31 -17.09
C ASP A 89 -28.54 19.52 -18.38
N ILE A 90 -29.24 18.37 -18.50
CA ILE A 90 -29.25 17.57 -19.73
C ILE A 90 -30.13 18.24 -20.79
N GLU A 91 -31.29 18.76 -20.40
CA GLU A 91 -32.21 19.47 -21.30
C GLU A 91 -31.54 20.72 -21.88
N ASP A 92 -30.79 21.46 -21.04
CA ASP A 92 -30.06 22.67 -21.44
C ASP A 92 -28.72 22.38 -22.17
N ASP A 93 -28.47 21.12 -22.52
CA ASP A 93 -27.27 20.69 -23.24
C ASP A 93 -25.96 20.89 -22.46
N MET A 94 -26.02 20.96 -21.12
CA MET A 94 -24.89 21.17 -20.24
C MET A 94 -24.14 19.89 -19.88
N TYR A 95 -24.51 18.76 -20.47
CA TYR A 95 -23.91 17.44 -20.19
C TYR A 95 -22.38 17.39 -20.43
N GLY A 96 -21.84 18.23 -21.32
CA GLY A 96 -20.39 18.35 -21.54
C GLY A 96 -19.62 18.81 -20.32
N LEU A 97 -20.26 19.50 -19.37
CA LEU A 97 -19.66 19.91 -18.11
C LEU A 97 -19.44 18.75 -17.14
N TYR A 98 -20.19 17.66 -17.27
CA TYR A 98 -20.09 16.49 -16.42
C TYR A 98 -18.99 15.50 -16.84
N THR A 99 -18.57 15.53 -18.12
CA THR A 99 -17.52 14.62 -18.63
C THR A 99 -16.22 14.71 -17.81
N PRO A 100 -15.68 15.89 -17.45
CA PRO A 100 -14.50 15.97 -16.60
C PRO A 100 -14.70 15.39 -15.20
N MET A 101 -15.91 15.50 -14.64
CA MET A 101 -16.23 14.89 -13.33
C MET A 101 -16.23 13.36 -13.40
N ILE A 102 -16.74 12.79 -14.48
CA ILE A 102 -16.71 11.35 -14.72
C ILE A 102 -15.28 10.86 -14.98
N GLU A 103 -14.46 11.63 -15.71
CA GLU A 103 -13.04 11.34 -15.86
C GLU A 103 -12.31 11.37 -14.51
N GLN A 104 -12.61 12.35 -13.64
CA GLN A 104 -12.05 12.40 -12.31
C GLN A 104 -12.47 11.20 -11.47
N LEU A 105 -13.74 10.79 -11.53
CA LEU A 105 -14.23 9.58 -10.86
C LEU A 105 -13.47 8.33 -11.32
N GLY A 106 -13.18 8.21 -12.62
CA GLY A 106 -12.39 7.12 -13.17
C GLY A 106 -10.95 7.12 -12.64
N TRP A 107 -10.33 8.29 -12.63
CA TRP A 107 -8.99 8.48 -12.07
C TRP A 107 -8.93 8.11 -10.59
N ASP A 108 -9.83 8.66 -9.78
CA ASP A 108 -9.87 8.46 -8.33
C ASP A 108 -10.14 6.98 -7.98
N THR A 109 -10.98 6.31 -8.76
CA THR A 109 -11.23 4.87 -8.62
C THR A 109 -9.95 4.04 -8.80
N LYS A 110 -9.10 4.37 -9.76
CA LYS A 110 -7.82 3.68 -9.99
C LYS A 110 -6.80 3.96 -8.90
N VAL A 111 -6.79 5.18 -8.39
CA VAL A 111 -5.85 5.65 -7.36
C VAL A 111 -6.28 5.20 -5.96
N PHE A 112 -7.56 4.91 -5.75
CA PHE A 112 -8.13 4.56 -4.45
C PHE A 112 -7.36 3.48 -3.67
N PRO A 113 -6.88 2.35 -4.24
CA PRO A 113 -6.09 1.39 -3.50
C PRO A 113 -4.81 1.97 -2.89
N ASN A 114 -4.19 2.97 -3.53
CA ASN A 114 -3.01 3.65 -3.00
C ASN A 114 -3.34 4.37 -1.69
N ILE A 115 -4.55 4.96 -1.56
CA ILE A 115 -5.00 5.64 -0.33
C ILE A 115 -4.99 4.65 0.85
N LEU A 116 -5.53 3.46 0.65
CA LEU A 116 -5.57 2.43 1.69
C LEU A 116 -4.16 1.95 2.06
N ILE A 117 -3.31 1.69 1.07
CA ILE A 117 -1.99 1.09 1.28
C ILE A 117 -1.01 2.08 1.89
N PHE A 118 -0.85 3.27 1.31
CA PHE A 118 0.07 4.26 1.85
C PHE A 118 -0.45 4.90 3.13
N GLY A 119 -1.78 5.07 3.24
CA GLY A 119 -2.41 5.48 4.51
C GLY A 119 -2.16 4.48 5.63
N MET A 120 -2.15 3.18 5.33
CA MET A 120 -1.85 2.13 6.29
C MET A 120 -0.37 2.15 6.70
N LEU A 121 0.58 2.38 5.78
CA LEU A 121 2.00 2.57 6.12
C LEU A 121 2.20 3.76 7.07
N LYS A 122 1.56 4.89 6.79
CA LYS A 122 1.64 6.08 7.65
C LYS A 122 1.00 5.82 9.02
N ALA A 123 -0.19 5.22 9.06
CA ALA A 123 -0.87 4.86 10.32
C ALA A 123 -0.04 3.89 11.16
N ALA A 124 0.63 2.92 10.54
CA ALA A 124 1.52 1.99 11.22
C ALA A 124 2.74 2.70 11.83
N ALA A 125 3.42 3.58 11.06
CA ALA A 125 4.62 4.26 11.55
C ALA A 125 4.33 5.28 12.64
N THR A 126 3.21 6.00 12.54
CA THR A 126 2.79 6.99 13.56
C THR A 126 2.03 6.37 14.73
N ASN A 127 1.69 5.09 14.64
CA ASN A 127 0.83 4.37 15.61
C ASN A 127 -0.49 5.11 15.88
N THR A 128 -1.06 5.75 14.86
CA THR A 128 -2.28 6.55 14.96
C THR A 128 -3.16 6.29 13.73
N PRO A 129 -4.47 6.04 13.90
CA PRO A 129 -5.38 5.92 12.78
C PRO A 129 -5.34 7.17 11.91
N LEU A 130 -5.30 6.98 10.59
CA LEU A 130 -5.25 8.07 9.64
C LEU A 130 -6.61 8.24 8.95
N THR A 131 -7.13 9.47 8.91
CA THR A 131 -8.33 9.79 8.15
C THR A 131 -7.96 10.63 6.92
N ILE A 132 -8.24 10.10 5.74
CA ILE A 132 -8.02 10.77 4.45
C ILE A 132 -9.39 11.00 3.82
N GLY A 133 -9.83 12.25 3.77
CA GLY A 133 -11.18 12.59 3.36
C GLY A 133 -12.23 11.92 4.28
N LYS A 134 -13.06 11.04 3.72
CA LYS A 134 -14.08 10.27 4.48
C LYS A 134 -13.63 8.84 4.84
N ILE A 135 -12.37 8.50 4.56
CA ILE A 135 -11.85 7.14 4.74
C ILE A 135 -10.93 7.12 5.94
N THR A 136 -11.29 6.33 6.96
CA THR A 136 -10.41 6.06 8.10
C THR A 136 -9.66 4.76 7.88
N VAL A 137 -8.33 4.83 7.93
CA VAL A 137 -7.41 3.70 7.88
C VAL A 137 -6.93 3.42 9.31
N PRO A 138 -7.26 2.27 9.89
CA PRO A 138 -6.83 1.93 11.24
C PRO A 138 -5.34 1.62 11.28
N VAL A 139 -4.76 1.65 12.47
CA VAL A 139 -3.41 1.12 12.71
C VAL A 139 -3.43 -0.39 12.43
N PRO A 140 -2.60 -0.89 11.51
CA PRO A 140 -2.59 -2.31 11.19
C PRO A 140 -1.85 -3.10 12.29
N ILE A 141 -2.48 -4.13 12.77
CA ILE A 141 -1.89 -5.09 13.71
C ILE A 141 -1.36 -6.27 12.91
N GLY A 142 -0.12 -6.65 13.15
CA GLY A 142 0.52 -7.80 12.51
C GLY A 142 0.02 -9.15 13.04
N PHE A 143 0.55 -10.24 12.48
CA PHE A 143 0.21 -11.60 12.90
C PHE A 143 0.70 -11.93 14.31
N ASP A 144 1.67 -11.19 14.82
CA ASP A 144 2.23 -11.30 16.17
C ASP A 144 1.45 -10.50 17.23
N GLY A 145 0.35 -9.85 16.84
CA GLY A 145 -0.50 -9.05 17.72
C GLY A 145 0.04 -7.65 18.01
N LEU A 146 1.17 -7.28 17.43
CA LEU A 146 1.77 -5.95 17.56
C LEU A 146 1.46 -5.07 16.34
N ASN A 147 1.68 -3.75 16.47
CA ASN A 147 1.66 -2.85 15.32
C ASN A 147 2.68 -3.32 14.28
N PHE A 148 2.34 -3.20 13.00
CA PHE A 148 3.20 -3.62 11.88
C PHE A 148 4.61 -3.01 11.92
N PHE A 149 4.75 -1.77 12.37
CA PHE A 149 6.03 -1.18 12.72
C PHE A 149 6.15 -1.10 14.24
N SER A 150 7.02 -1.93 14.81
CA SER A 150 7.22 -2.02 16.25
C SER A 150 8.71 -2.09 16.58
N THR A 151 9.06 -1.59 17.75
CA THR A 151 10.44 -1.67 18.28
C THR A 151 10.75 -3.01 18.94
N ALA A 152 9.75 -3.89 19.11
CA ALA A 152 9.87 -5.08 19.95
C ALA A 152 9.10 -6.30 19.38
N HIS A 153 9.23 -6.57 18.06
CA HIS A 153 8.69 -7.81 17.50
C HIS A 153 9.36 -9.02 18.14
N PRO A 154 8.60 -10.01 18.59
CA PRO A 154 9.18 -11.24 19.16
C PRO A 154 9.87 -12.04 18.05
N VAL A 155 11.10 -12.50 18.34
CA VAL A 155 11.92 -13.31 17.45
C VAL A 155 12.47 -14.49 18.25
N GLY A 156 12.26 -15.69 17.77
CA GLY A 156 12.80 -16.90 18.39
C GLY A 156 11.81 -18.05 18.40
N PRO A 157 12.25 -19.26 18.75
CA PRO A 157 11.37 -20.40 18.84
C PRO A 157 10.36 -20.18 19.97
N MET A 158 9.09 -19.95 19.59
CA MET A 158 7.99 -19.89 20.57
C MET A 158 7.72 -21.25 21.25
N ALA A 159 8.62 -22.23 21.12
CA ALA A 159 8.43 -23.59 21.59
C ALA A 159 8.28 -23.70 23.11
N ASP A 160 8.83 -22.77 23.89
CA ASP A 160 8.85 -22.82 25.34
C ASP A 160 8.33 -21.54 26.04
N GLY A 161 7.60 -20.69 25.32
CA GLY A 161 6.94 -19.52 25.91
C GLY A 161 7.85 -18.32 26.23
N ALA A 162 9.12 -18.37 25.88
CA ALA A 162 10.06 -17.26 26.01
C ALA A 162 10.46 -16.75 24.61
N ALA A 163 10.06 -15.53 24.26
CA ALA A 163 10.67 -14.81 23.17
C ALA A 163 12.09 -14.44 23.59
N ASP A 164 13.10 -15.17 23.11
CA ASP A 164 14.48 -14.99 23.53
C ASP A 164 15.07 -13.63 23.12
N THR A 165 14.54 -13.01 22.08
CA THR A 165 14.99 -11.70 21.57
C THR A 165 13.86 -10.93 20.90
N THR A 166 14.00 -9.62 20.87
CA THR A 166 13.11 -8.73 20.10
C THR A 166 13.85 -8.09 18.95
N ALA A 167 13.12 -7.81 17.87
CA ALA A 167 13.64 -7.06 16.71
C ALA A 167 12.80 -5.81 16.46
N SER A 168 13.46 -4.73 16.05
CA SER A 168 12.81 -3.48 15.68
C SER A 168 12.83 -3.33 14.15
N ASN A 169 11.68 -3.10 13.55
CA ASN A 169 11.56 -2.71 12.15
C ASN A 169 11.18 -1.23 11.98
N ILE A 170 11.40 -0.43 13.01
CA ILE A 170 11.18 1.01 12.97
C ILE A 170 12.31 1.77 13.71
N ASN A 171 12.68 2.92 13.14
CA ASN A 171 13.49 3.91 13.82
C ASN A 171 12.67 5.19 14.02
N THR A 172 12.41 5.56 15.27
CA THR A 172 11.63 6.74 15.69
C THR A 172 12.51 7.86 16.24
N LEU A 173 13.83 7.66 16.29
CA LEU A 173 14.78 8.57 16.93
C LEU A 173 15.45 9.55 15.96
N GLY A 174 15.04 9.54 14.70
CA GLY A 174 15.67 10.35 13.64
C GLY A 174 15.29 11.84 13.64
N GLY A 175 14.19 12.22 14.28
CA GLY A 175 13.78 13.61 14.47
C GLY A 175 13.02 14.28 13.32
N LEU A 176 12.84 13.65 12.18
CA LEU A 176 11.99 14.17 11.11
C LEU A 176 10.49 14.04 11.46
N SER A 177 9.68 14.95 10.93
CA SER A 177 8.23 14.94 11.10
C SER A 177 7.52 13.89 10.24
N TYR A 178 8.22 13.31 9.28
CA TYR A 178 7.71 12.30 8.38
C TYR A 178 8.55 11.02 8.45
N TYR A 179 7.98 9.93 7.93
CA TYR A 179 8.65 8.65 7.80
C TYR A 179 8.92 8.33 6.33
N TRP A 180 10.02 7.67 6.09
CA TRP A 180 10.31 6.95 4.86
C TRP A 180 10.36 5.45 5.13
N TYR A 181 10.14 4.67 4.09
CA TYR A 181 9.99 3.22 4.24
C TYR A 181 10.86 2.51 3.21
N ILE A 182 11.38 1.36 3.60
CA ILE A 182 11.94 0.39 2.66
C ILE A 182 11.12 -0.88 2.70
N ALA A 183 10.93 -1.49 1.52
CA ALA A 183 10.14 -2.70 1.34
C ALA A 183 10.84 -3.66 0.39
N ASP A 184 10.99 -4.91 0.82
CA ASP A 184 11.44 -6.03 -0.02
C ASP A 184 10.21 -6.77 -0.56
N CYS A 185 9.98 -6.69 -1.86
CA CYS A 185 8.81 -7.23 -2.56
C CYS A 185 9.16 -8.40 -3.51
N GLY A 186 10.39 -8.90 -3.48
CA GLY A 186 10.83 -9.99 -4.36
C GLY A 186 10.37 -11.38 -3.93
N ARG A 187 9.70 -11.49 -2.78
CA ARG A 187 9.10 -12.74 -2.34
C ARG A 187 7.67 -12.91 -2.85
N PRO A 188 7.16 -14.16 -2.97
CA PRO A 188 5.78 -14.42 -3.37
C PRO A 188 4.75 -13.69 -2.49
N ILE A 189 5.07 -13.53 -1.19
CA ILE A 189 4.28 -12.74 -0.25
C ILE A 189 5.04 -11.45 0.01
N ARG A 190 4.47 -10.34 -0.44
CA ARG A 190 4.99 -8.99 -0.23
C ARG A 190 4.60 -8.46 1.15
N PRO A 191 5.22 -7.39 1.67
CA PRO A 191 4.97 -6.90 3.03
C PRO A 191 3.54 -6.46 3.29
N LEU A 192 2.80 -6.09 2.23
CA LEU A 192 1.43 -5.61 2.33
C LEU A 192 0.48 -6.49 1.52
N ILE A 193 -0.79 -6.49 1.89
CA ILE A 193 -1.86 -7.23 1.22
C ILE A 193 -2.92 -6.24 0.76
N TYR A 194 -3.31 -6.34 -0.50
CA TYR A 194 -4.54 -5.74 -1.00
C TYR A 194 -5.53 -6.85 -1.28
N GLN A 195 -6.62 -6.89 -0.49
CA GLN A 195 -7.66 -7.90 -0.62
C GLN A 195 -8.82 -7.32 -1.40
N GLU A 196 -9.11 -7.90 -2.57
CA GLU A 196 -10.22 -7.54 -3.42
C GLU A 196 -11.34 -8.59 -3.32
N ARG A 197 -12.54 -8.17 -2.89
CA ARG A 197 -13.73 -9.02 -2.86
C ARG A 197 -14.58 -8.84 -4.10
N ARG A 198 -14.77 -7.60 -4.52
CA ARG A 198 -15.44 -7.19 -5.73
C ARG A 198 -14.71 -5.99 -6.33
N PRO A 199 -14.25 -6.12 -7.57
CA PRO A 199 -13.64 -4.98 -8.24
C PRO A 199 -14.60 -3.81 -8.31
N PHE A 200 -14.09 -2.62 -8.48
CA PHE A 200 -14.91 -1.44 -8.69
C PHE A 200 -15.66 -1.56 -10.01
N THR A 201 -16.97 -1.46 -9.94
CA THR A 201 -17.88 -1.57 -11.08
C THR A 201 -18.76 -0.33 -11.16
N VAL A 202 -18.98 0.13 -12.40
CA VAL A 202 -19.89 1.25 -12.67
C VAL A 202 -21.34 0.79 -12.51
N THR A 203 -22.13 1.62 -11.83
CA THR A 203 -23.57 1.47 -11.69
C THR A 203 -24.26 2.76 -12.12
N ARG A 204 -25.33 2.67 -12.90
CA ARG A 204 -26.04 3.82 -13.48
C ARG A 204 -27.51 3.79 -13.12
N MET A 205 -28.09 4.98 -12.91
CA MET A 205 -29.52 5.22 -12.91
C MET A 205 -29.79 6.24 -14.00
N ASN A 206 -30.14 5.75 -15.17
CA ASN A 206 -30.27 6.54 -16.40
C ASN A 206 -31.56 6.27 -17.16
N THR A 207 -32.53 5.63 -16.53
CA THR A 207 -33.85 5.38 -17.11
C THR A 207 -34.88 6.36 -16.52
N LEU A 208 -35.79 6.87 -17.36
CA LEU A 208 -36.84 7.80 -16.93
C LEU A 208 -37.81 7.21 -15.89
N THR A 209 -37.83 5.89 -15.75
CA THR A 209 -38.66 5.16 -14.77
C THR A 209 -37.90 4.90 -13.46
N ASP A 210 -36.65 5.30 -13.34
CA ASP A 210 -35.91 5.15 -12.10
C ASP A 210 -36.51 6.01 -10.97
N GLU A 211 -36.62 5.46 -9.77
CA GLU A 211 -37.26 6.11 -8.62
C GLU A 211 -36.64 7.49 -8.32
N ARG A 212 -35.34 7.64 -8.50
CA ARG A 212 -34.64 8.92 -8.24
C ARG A 212 -34.92 9.98 -9.30
N VAL A 213 -35.02 9.56 -10.55
CA VAL A 213 -35.43 10.45 -11.65
C VAL A 213 -36.84 10.95 -11.40
N TRP A 214 -37.77 10.05 -10.97
CA TRP A 214 -39.14 10.41 -10.63
C TRP A 214 -39.27 11.35 -9.42
N ASN A 215 -38.47 11.09 -8.36
CA ASN A 215 -38.63 11.81 -7.10
C ASN A 215 -37.75 13.06 -6.97
N GLN A 216 -36.61 13.14 -7.68
CA GLN A 216 -35.60 14.17 -7.50
C GLN A 216 -35.10 14.78 -8.81
N ASP A 217 -35.62 14.36 -9.96
CA ASP A 217 -35.18 14.81 -11.29
C ASP A 217 -33.66 14.69 -11.53
N GLU A 218 -33.06 13.65 -10.96
CA GLU A 218 -31.61 13.38 -11.03
C GLU A 218 -31.33 12.04 -11.66
N PHE A 219 -30.41 12.03 -12.63
CA PHE A 219 -29.70 10.84 -13.12
C PHE A 219 -28.45 10.60 -12.27
N ARG A 220 -28.00 9.37 -12.16
CA ARG A 220 -26.82 9.03 -11.35
C ARG A 220 -25.84 8.15 -12.09
N TYR A 221 -24.56 8.48 -11.91
CA TYR A 221 -23.43 7.70 -12.36
C TYR A 221 -22.52 7.45 -11.16
N GLY A 222 -22.32 6.19 -10.78
CA GLY A 222 -21.55 5.87 -9.62
C GLY A 222 -20.68 4.63 -9.83
N VAL A 223 -19.71 4.47 -8.94
CA VAL A 223 -18.85 3.31 -8.88
C VAL A 223 -18.86 2.75 -7.47
N ASP A 224 -18.92 1.44 -7.34
CA ASP A 224 -18.79 0.79 -6.04
C ASP A 224 -17.95 -0.47 -6.10
N GLY A 225 -17.26 -0.76 -4.99
CA GLY A 225 -16.41 -1.91 -4.85
C GLY A 225 -16.29 -2.40 -3.42
N ARG A 226 -15.70 -3.60 -3.24
CA ARG A 226 -15.42 -4.16 -1.93
C ARG A 226 -13.98 -4.64 -1.87
N ALA A 227 -13.20 -4.00 -1.01
CA ALA A 227 -11.78 -4.31 -0.82
C ALA A 227 -11.36 -3.99 0.62
N ASN A 228 -10.14 -4.36 0.98
CA ASN A 228 -9.44 -3.82 2.13
C ASN A 228 -7.93 -3.99 1.97
N ALA A 229 -7.17 -3.25 2.76
CA ALA A 229 -5.73 -3.37 2.87
C ALA A 229 -5.35 -4.03 4.20
N GLY A 230 -4.26 -4.79 4.19
CA GLY A 230 -3.72 -5.44 5.35
C GLY A 230 -2.20 -5.58 5.26
N VAL A 231 -1.61 -6.12 6.31
CA VAL A 231 -0.17 -6.34 6.43
C VAL A 231 0.17 -7.82 6.38
N ALA A 232 1.39 -8.15 5.94
CA ALA A 232 1.91 -9.51 5.92
C ALA A 232 3.13 -9.62 6.87
N PHE A 233 4.27 -10.06 6.36
CA PHE A 233 5.47 -10.21 7.17
C PHE A 233 6.14 -8.85 7.44
N TRP A 234 6.20 -8.45 8.71
CA TRP A 234 6.86 -7.22 9.13
C TRP A 234 8.36 -7.21 8.80
N GLN A 235 8.98 -8.39 8.71
CA GLN A 235 10.39 -8.56 8.34
C GLN A 235 10.71 -8.04 6.93
N LEU A 236 9.72 -7.86 6.08
CA LEU A 236 9.89 -7.38 4.70
C LEU A 236 9.77 -5.87 4.56
N ALA A 237 9.56 -5.15 5.67
CA ALA A 237 9.46 -3.69 5.67
C ALA A 237 10.17 -3.06 6.86
N TYR A 238 10.69 -1.85 6.66
CA TYR A 238 11.30 -1.02 7.70
C TYR A 238 10.85 0.43 7.54
N ALA A 239 10.54 1.09 8.63
CA ALA A 239 10.20 2.51 8.66
C ALA A 239 11.24 3.32 9.42
N SER A 240 11.53 4.54 8.98
CA SER A 240 12.43 5.43 9.71
C SER A 240 12.06 6.89 9.50
N ASN A 241 12.24 7.70 10.54
CA ASN A 241 12.18 9.15 10.50
C ASN A 241 13.58 9.81 10.58
N ALA A 242 14.64 9.05 10.30
CA ALA A 242 16.00 9.57 10.22
C ALA A 242 16.25 10.32 8.91
N ASP A 243 17.13 11.29 8.93
CA ASP A 243 17.45 12.10 7.77
C ASP A 243 18.17 11.25 6.68
N LEU A 244 17.55 11.14 5.49
CA LEU A 244 18.09 10.44 4.33
C LEU A 244 19.27 11.16 3.67
N SER A 245 19.52 12.44 3.97
CA SER A 245 20.71 13.14 3.48
C SER A 245 21.99 12.53 4.05
N ASN A 246 21.90 11.82 5.18
CA ASN A 246 22.97 10.98 5.70
C ASN A 246 22.79 9.52 5.24
N PRO A 247 23.57 9.04 4.28
CA PRO A 247 23.47 7.67 3.75
C PRO A 247 23.64 6.56 4.80
N ALA A 248 24.27 6.86 5.94
CA ALA A 248 24.40 5.91 7.04
C ALA A 248 23.05 5.49 7.64
N ASN A 249 22.04 6.36 7.58
CA ASN A 249 20.70 6.04 8.06
C ASN A 249 20.02 5.01 7.16
N PHE A 250 20.21 5.14 5.84
CA PHE A 250 19.73 4.15 4.88
C PHE A 250 20.47 2.82 5.03
N ALA A 251 21.80 2.86 5.20
CA ALA A 251 22.61 1.68 5.48
C ALA A 251 22.18 0.95 6.76
N ALA A 252 21.89 1.69 7.81
CA ALA A 252 21.42 1.12 9.09
C ALA A 252 20.07 0.38 8.92
N ALA A 253 19.14 0.93 8.15
CA ALA A 253 17.86 0.28 7.86
C ALA A 253 18.06 -1.03 7.07
N ILE A 254 18.88 -1.03 6.02
CA ILE A 254 19.23 -2.23 5.25
C ILE A 254 19.90 -3.28 6.17
N SER A 255 20.86 -2.85 6.98
CA SER A 255 21.55 -3.74 7.92
C SER A 255 20.59 -4.37 8.94
N ALA A 256 19.60 -3.60 9.42
CA ALA A 256 18.56 -4.10 10.32
C ALA A 256 17.71 -5.16 9.61
N MET A 257 17.23 -4.90 8.39
CA MET A 257 16.43 -5.85 7.64
C MET A 257 17.17 -7.16 7.38
N ARG A 258 18.43 -7.11 6.97
CA ARG A 258 19.25 -8.32 6.72
C ARG A 258 19.48 -9.17 7.97
N LYS A 259 19.36 -8.59 9.16
CA LYS A 259 19.51 -9.29 10.44
C LYS A 259 18.20 -9.90 10.95
N PHE A 260 17.06 -9.63 10.32
CA PHE A 260 15.79 -10.21 10.75
C PHE A 260 15.82 -11.72 10.63
N LYS A 261 15.22 -12.37 11.61
CA LYS A 261 15.18 -13.82 11.74
C LYS A 261 13.74 -14.33 11.61
N THR A 262 13.65 -15.58 11.26
CA THR A 262 12.41 -16.36 11.32
C THR A 262 12.12 -16.77 12.78
N ASP A 263 10.92 -17.28 13.01
CA ASP A 263 10.50 -17.94 14.26
C ASP A 263 11.43 -19.10 14.69
N ALA A 264 12.13 -19.72 13.76
CA ALA A 264 13.13 -20.77 14.04
C ALA A 264 14.55 -20.23 14.27
N GLY A 265 14.75 -18.91 14.35
CA GLY A 265 16.04 -18.28 14.57
C GLY A 265 16.97 -18.21 13.36
N GLN A 266 16.55 -18.72 12.20
CA GLN A 266 17.31 -18.61 10.95
C GLN A 266 17.16 -17.22 10.34
N PRO A 267 18.14 -16.71 9.56
CA PRO A 267 18.01 -15.47 8.83
C PRO A 267 16.74 -15.49 7.94
N PHE A 268 15.93 -14.44 8.00
CA PHE A 268 14.74 -14.33 7.16
C PHE A 268 15.12 -14.05 5.69
N GLY A 269 16.29 -13.46 5.44
CA GLY A 269 16.76 -13.10 4.10
C GLY A 269 16.01 -11.89 3.53
N SER A 270 15.67 -10.93 4.37
CA SER A 270 15.11 -9.65 3.93
C SER A 270 16.18 -8.80 3.25
N TRP A 271 15.77 -8.05 2.22
CA TRP A 271 16.66 -7.23 1.40
C TRP A 271 17.69 -8.02 0.56
N ASP A 272 17.40 -9.30 0.28
CA ASP A 272 18.23 -10.16 -0.58
C ASP A 272 17.64 -10.32 -1.99
N SER A 273 16.44 -9.79 -2.22
CA SER A 273 15.78 -9.77 -3.53
C SER A 273 16.53 -8.90 -4.54
N PRO A 274 16.31 -9.05 -5.86
CA PRO A 274 16.83 -8.13 -6.87
C PRO A 274 16.43 -6.67 -6.60
N SER A 275 17.27 -5.71 -6.98
CA SER A 275 17.00 -4.27 -6.77
C SER A 275 15.72 -3.78 -7.44
N SER A 276 15.26 -4.45 -8.50
CA SER A 276 13.97 -4.19 -9.16
C SER A 276 12.76 -4.43 -8.25
N ASP A 277 12.90 -5.26 -7.24
CA ASP A 277 11.82 -5.67 -6.34
C ASP A 277 11.97 -5.10 -4.93
N ARG A 278 12.98 -4.24 -4.72
CA ARG A 278 13.18 -3.47 -3.50
C ARG A 278 12.73 -2.04 -3.73
N TYR A 279 12.05 -1.46 -2.76
CA TYR A 279 11.49 -0.13 -2.87
C TYR A 279 11.91 0.76 -1.71
N LEU A 280 12.33 2.00 -2.03
CA LEU A 280 12.37 3.13 -1.11
C LEU A 280 11.09 3.95 -1.35
N ILE A 281 10.27 4.09 -0.32
CA ILE A 281 8.97 4.76 -0.38
C ILE A 281 9.07 6.01 0.48
N VAL A 282 8.85 7.18 -0.12
CA VAL A 282 9.04 8.47 0.55
C VAL A 282 7.86 9.41 0.35
N PRO A 283 7.61 10.34 1.28
CA PRO A 283 6.74 11.47 1.03
C PRO A 283 7.38 12.45 0.04
N PRO A 284 6.61 13.39 -0.55
CA PRO A 284 7.14 14.41 -1.46
C PRO A 284 8.30 15.24 -0.86
N ASP A 285 8.25 15.53 0.44
CA ASP A 285 9.29 16.32 1.14
C ASP A 285 10.67 15.66 1.13
N ALA A 286 10.73 14.35 0.98
CA ALA A 286 11.97 13.58 0.91
C ALA A 286 12.38 13.19 -0.51
N GLU A 287 11.62 13.60 -1.55
CA GLU A 287 11.85 13.16 -2.93
C GLU A 287 13.26 13.53 -3.44
N GLU A 288 13.65 14.78 -3.25
CA GLU A 288 14.95 15.26 -3.75
C GLU A 288 16.12 14.46 -3.16
N VAL A 289 16.11 14.30 -1.84
CA VAL A 289 17.15 13.56 -1.12
C VAL A 289 17.15 12.08 -1.51
N ALA A 290 15.98 11.47 -1.66
CA ALA A 290 15.88 10.09 -2.11
C ALA A 290 16.38 9.89 -3.55
N ARG A 291 16.12 10.86 -4.45
CA ARG A 291 16.67 10.83 -5.81
C ARG A 291 18.18 10.97 -5.82
N GLN A 292 18.73 11.87 -5.02
CA GLN A 292 20.18 12.02 -4.87
C GLN A 292 20.83 10.73 -4.34
N LEU A 293 20.20 10.09 -3.34
CA LEU A 293 20.68 8.83 -2.78
C LEU A 293 20.67 7.67 -3.79
N LEU A 294 19.62 7.53 -4.60
CA LEU A 294 19.46 6.36 -5.48
C LEU A 294 19.93 6.57 -6.91
N HIS A 295 20.05 7.83 -7.38
CA HIS A 295 20.36 8.13 -8.77
C HIS A 295 21.61 9.02 -8.92
N GLY A 296 22.07 9.67 -7.84
CA GLY A 296 23.28 10.49 -7.87
C GLY A 296 24.53 9.66 -8.21
N ASP A 297 25.42 10.19 -9.03
CA ASP A 297 26.69 9.53 -9.38
C ASP A 297 27.71 9.64 -8.25
N PHE A 298 27.65 10.73 -7.47
CA PHE A 298 28.55 11.03 -6.37
C PHE A 298 27.79 11.06 -5.05
N GLY A 299 28.34 10.41 -4.05
CA GLY A 299 27.88 10.45 -2.67
C GLY A 299 28.89 11.13 -1.76
N ALA A 300 28.43 11.68 -0.64
CA ALA A 300 29.34 12.15 0.41
C ALA A 300 29.86 10.94 1.20
N ILE A 301 31.16 10.75 1.20
CA ILE A 301 31.79 9.79 2.09
C ILE A 301 32.14 10.54 3.38
N ASN A 302 31.42 10.24 4.46
CA ASN A 302 31.76 10.76 5.77
C ASN A 302 32.97 10.00 6.31
N VAL A 303 34.14 10.61 6.21
CA VAL A 303 35.32 10.12 6.90
C VAL A 303 35.28 10.66 8.34
N ALA A 304 35.33 9.77 9.32
CA ALA A 304 35.34 10.16 10.72
C ALA A 304 36.45 11.17 11.01
N GLY A 305 36.07 12.39 11.46
CA GLY A 305 36.98 13.49 11.78
C GLY A 305 37.19 14.55 10.69
N SER A 306 36.60 14.44 9.51
CA SER A 306 36.64 15.51 8.49
C SER A 306 35.35 16.37 8.52
N VAL A 307 35.57 17.69 8.53
CA VAL A 307 34.50 18.66 8.32
C VAL A 307 34.27 18.79 6.82
N GLY A 308 33.27 18.11 6.28
CA GLY A 308 32.97 18.07 4.85
C GLY A 308 33.25 16.68 4.25
N GLY A 309 32.23 16.06 3.68
CA GLY A 309 32.36 14.76 3.01
C GLY A 309 33.28 14.86 1.80
N ILE A 310 34.10 13.84 1.60
CA ILE A 310 34.89 13.70 0.37
C ILE A 310 33.97 13.17 -0.73
N PRO A 311 33.92 13.80 -1.93
CA PRO A 311 33.16 13.25 -3.04
C PRO A 311 33.67 11.85 -3.39
N GLY A 312 32.81 10.88 -3.37
CA GLY A 312 33.11 9.50 -3.72
C GLY A 312 32.00 8.90 -4.56
N THR A 313 32.22 7.72 -5.11
CA THR A 313 31.19 7.00 -5.86
C THR A 313 30.04 6.65 -4.94
N ASN A 314 28.82 6.93 -5.38
CA ASN A 314 27.61 6.57 -4.65
C ASN A 314 27.39 5.04 -4.69
N ILE A 315 27.58 4.38 -3.56
CA ILE A 315 27.44 2.92 -3.43
C ILE A 315 25.98 2.45 -3.39
N TYR A 316 25.02 3.38 -3.17
CA TYR A 316 23.58 3.07 -3.12
C TYR A 316 22.87 3.33 -4.45
N LYS A 317 23.61 3.76 -5.47
CA LYS A 317 23.02 3.98 -6.80
C LYS A 317 22.41 2.69 -7.34
N GLY A 318 21.08 2.73 -7.61
CA GLY A 318 20.34 1.58 -8.12
C GLY A 318 20.10 0.45 -7.11
N GLU A 319 20.33 0.67 -5.80
CA GLU A 319 20.09 -0.33 -4.75
C GLU A 319 18.61 -0.76 -4.65
N CYS A 320 17.68 0.16 -4.96
CA CYS A 320 16.24 -0.09 -4.99
C CYS A 320 15.54 0.90 -5.92
N GLN A 321 14.23 0.65 -6.14
CA GLN A 321 13.35 1.54 -6.89
C GLN A 321 12.76 2.61 -5.96
N LEU A 322 12.54 3.82 -6.49
CA LEU A 322 11.91 4.91 -5.73
C LEU A 322 10.41 4.96 -6.00
N ILE A 323 9.63 5.06 -4.93
CA ILE A 323 8.20 5.42 -4.97
C ILE A 323 8.00 6.69 -4.15
N VAL A 324 7.55 7.75 -4.80
CA VAL A 324 7.12 8.98 -4.13
C VAL A 324 5.62 8.96 -4.01
N SER A 325 5.10 9.07 -2.79
CA SER A 325 3.67 8.98 -2.54
C SER A 325 3.14 10.22 -1.82
N PRO A 326 2.21 10.98 -2.43
CA PRO A 326 1.58 12.13 -1.77
C PRO A 326 0.74 11.75 -0.55
N TRP A 327 0.32 10.49 -0.45
CA TRP A 327 -0.46 9.96 0.68
C TRP A 327 0.35 9.81 1.97
N LEU A 328 1.66 10.05 1.91
CA LEU A 328 2.58 10.04 3.05
C LEU A 328 2.92 11.44 3.58
N ALA A 329 2.49 12.48 2.89
CA ALA A 329 2.69 13.87 3.27
C ALA A 329 1.98 14.24 4.60
#